data_47299fc23895a5f7d9a40c7a8500f955
#
_entry.id   47299fc23895a5f7d9a40c7a8500f955
#
_cell.length_a   1.000
_cell.length_b   1.000
_cell.length_c   1.000
_cell.angle_alpha   90.00
_cell.angle_beta   90.00
_cell.angle_gamma   90.00
#
_symmetry.space_group_name_H-M   'P 1'
#
loop_
_entity.id
_entity.type
_entity.pdbx_description
1 polymer ?
#
loop_
_entity_poly.entity_id
_entity_poly.type
_entity_poly.pdbx_seq_one_letter_code
_entity_poly.pdbx_strand_id
1 'polypeptide(L)'
;MKEYVIALDQGTSSSRAIVFNKRGEAMAVRQKEFTQHFPKPGMVEHDPMEIWATEYAMMTEAVTSLGLGGADIAAIGITNQRETTIVWDAETGKPVYNAIVWQDRRTSEYCDSLKAAGVTDMIRRKTGLIIDAYFSGTKIRWILENVPGARERAEQGKLRFGTVDSWLVWNLTGGHEHITDVSNASRTMLFNINTLEWDEELLDLLNIPASMMPHVKSSSEVYGETDLLGGNVPVAGIAGDQQAALFGQMCTEPGSVKNTYGTGCFLLMNTGEKPIMSKNNLLATIAWKIGDKVNYALEGSIFVAGSVVQWLRDGLGIIKSSSEVEALAASVPDNGGVYMVPALTGLGAPYWDQYAKGGIFGITRGTTAAHIARAALEGIAFQTMDIVSAMEKDSGIHLGELKVDGGASRNNLMMQFQSDILGAKVIRPKVTETTALGAAYLAGLAVGFWESLDDVKKQWEADSVFTPSMDEDAVKAAKAGWADAIGRTLTKK
;
A
#
# COMPACT_ATOMS: atom_id res chain seq x y z
N MET A 1 18.35 -23.25 18.06
CA MET A 1 18.56 -21.88 17.55
C MET A 1 17.26 -21.45 16.89
N LYS A 2 16.86 -20.20 17.07
CA LYS A 2 15.68 -19.69 16.37
C LYS A 2 16.01 -19.52 14.89
N GLU A 3 15.31 -20.25 14.02
CA GLU A 3 15.69 -20.41 12.60
C GLU A 3 14.70 -19.76 11.63
N TYR A 4 13.60 -19.19 12.16
CA TYR A 4 12.52 -18.64 11.35
C TYR A 4 12.05 -17.29 11.85
N VAL A 5 11.53 -16.48 10.91
CA VAL A 5 10.79 -15.24 11.18
C VAL A 5 9.41 -15.39 10.56
N ILE A 6 8.38 -14.91 11.25
CA ILE A 6 7.01 -14.88 10.75
C ILE A 6 6.69 -13.46 10.26
N ALA A 7 6.07 -13.34 9.11
CA ALA A 7 5.39 -12.13 8.69
C ALA A 7 3.88 -12.34 8.75
N LEU A 8 3.18 -11.41 9.42
CA LEU A 8 1.74 -11.26 9.37
C LEU A 8 1.42 -10.17 8.35
N ASP A 9 0.66 -10.52 7.33
CA ASP A 9 0.33 -9.64 6.21
C ASP A 9 -1.19 -9.46 6.15
N GLN A 10 -1.67 -8.45 6.88
CA GLN A 10 -3.08 -8.13 6.96
C GLN A 10 -3.51 -7.25 5.78
N GLY A 11 -3.94 -7.89 4.72
CA GLY A 11 -4.45 -7.22 3.52
C GLY A 11 -5.88 -6.70 3.67
N THR A 12 -6.39 -6.06 2.61
CA THR A 12 -7.75 -5.50 2.59
C THR A 12 -8.82 -6.60 2.58
N SER A 13 -8.56 -7.73 1.95
CA SER A 13 -9.57 -8.80 1.79
C SER A 13 -9.20 -10.12 2.47
N SER A 14 -7.97 -10.24 2.99
CA SER A 14 -7.50 -11.49 3.58
C SER A 14 -6.40 -11.26 4.60
N SER A 15 -6.33 -12.14 5.58
CA SER A 15 -5.24 -12.28 6.53
C SER A 15 -4.28 -13.35 6.05
N ARG A 16 -2.99 -13.10 6.13
CA ARG A 16 -1.97 -14.00 5.63
C ARG A 16 -0.76 -14.08 6.58
N ALA A 17 -0.29 -15.28 6.84
CA ALA A 17 0.93 -15.51 7.59
C ALA A 17 1.94 -16.30 6.76
N ILE A 18 3.19 -15.86 6.76
CA ILE A 18 4.30 -16.48 6.04
C ILE A 18 5.46 -16.72 6.99
N VAL A 19 5.96 -17.94 7.02
CA VAL A 19 7.18 -18.32 7.75
C VAL A 19 8.36 -18.27 6.80
N PHE A 20 9.36 -17.45 7.11
CA PHE A 20 10.58 -17.31 6.33
C PHE A 20 11.79 -17.94 7.07
N ASN A 21 12.67 -18.58 6.32
CA ASN A 21 13.97 -19.02 6.81
C ASN A 21 15.03 -17.90 6.70
N LYS A 22 16.26 -18.19 7.13
CA LYS A 22 17.36 -17.21 7.11
C LYS A 22 17.78 -16.76 5.70
N ARG A 23 17.40 -17.52 4.65
CA ARG A 23 17.63 -17.15 3.24
C ARG A 23 16.49 -16.32 2.63
N GLY A 24 15.48 -15.93 3.43
CA GLY A 24 14.32 -15.21 2.93
C GLY A 24 13.36 -16.07 2.09
N GLU A 25 13.49 -17.40 2.16
CA GLU A 25 12.61 -18.33 1.45
C GLU A 25 11.34 -18.58 2.27
N ALA A 26 10.18 -18.52 1.62
CA ALA A 26 8.90 -18.82 2.24
C ALA A 26 8.75 -20.34 2.45
N MET A 27 8.76 -20.76 3.71
CA MET A 27 8.65 -22.17 4.12
C MET A 27 7.21 -22.63 4.27
N ALA A 28 6.33 -21.74 4.70
CA ALA A 28 4.89 -21.94 4.75
C ALA A 28 4.16 -20.64 4.45
N VAL A 29 3.05 -20.73 3.74
CA VAL A 29 2.12 -19.64 3.46
C VAL A 29 0.72 -20.12 3.84
N ARG A 30 0.03 -19.35 4.66
CA ARG A 30 -1.39 -19.57 5.00
C ARG A 30 -2.16 -18.28 4.80
N GLN A 31 -3.31 -18.39 4.20
CA GLN A 31 -4.15 -17.23 3.87
C GLN A 31 -5.63 -17.58 4.04
N LYS A 32 -6.39 -16.64 4.57
CA LYS A 32 -7.84 -16.74 4.72
C LYS A 32 -8.49 -15.40 4.43
N GLU A 33 -9.50 -15.42 3.58
CA GLU A 33 -10.37 -14.26 3.35
C GLU A 33 -11.26 -14.03 4.57
N PHE A 34 -11.67 -12.78 4.78
CA PHE A 34 -12.62 -12.37 5.80
C PHE A 34 -13.72 -11.49 5.20
N THR A 35 -14.80 -11.32 5.97
CA THR A 35 -16.03 -10.67 5.51
C THR A 35 -15.82 -9.19 5.23
N GLN A 36 -16.27 -8.74 4.06
CA GLN A 36 -16.33 -7.33 3.69
C GLN A 36 -17.76 -6.83 3.92
N HIS A 37 -17.92 -5.73 4.66
CA HIS A 37 -19.21 -5.14 4.94
C HIS A 37 -19.42 -3.84 4.17
N PHE A 38 -20.57 -3.71 3.52
CA PHE A 38 -20.96 -2.52 2.73
C PHE A 38 -22.30 -1.97 3.23
N PRO A 39 -22.34 -1.29 4.40
CA PRO A 39 -23.62 -0.90 5.04
C PRO A 39 -24.46 0.04 4.18
N LYS A 40 -23.82 0.95 3.44
CA LYS A 40 -24.46 1.90 2.51
C LYS A 40 -23.52 2.16 1.32
N PRO A 41 -24.01 2.71 0.21
CA PRO A 41 -23.16 3.10 -0.90
C PRO A 41 -21.99 4.01 -0.44
N GLY A 42 -20.77 3.65 -0.81
CA GLY A 42 -19.55 4.36 -0.42
C GLY A 42 -19.01 4.04 0.98
N MET A 43 -19.68 3.21 1.76
CA MET A 43 -19.19 2.71 3.05
C MET A 43 -18.54 1.34 2.90
N VAL A 44 -17.40 1.16 3.55
CA VAL A 44 -16.66 -0.11 3.58
C VAL A 44 -16.16 -0.34 5.00
N GLU A 45 -16.51 -1.49 5.57
CA GLU A 45 -16.18 -1.83 6.94
C GLU A 45 -15.67 -3.27 7.05
N HIS A 46 -14.82 -3.50 8.06
CA HIS A 46 -14.40 -4.83 8.50
C HIS A 46 -14.74 -5.04 9.98
N ASP A 47 -14.98 -6.27 10.38
CA ASP A 47 -15.05 -6.65 11.79
C ASP A 47 -13.62 -6.80 12.35
N PRO A 48 -13.17 -5.95 13.31
CA PRO A 48 -11.83 -6.06 13.89
C PRO A 48 -11.59 -7.40 14.59
N MET A 49 -12.64 -8.02 15.13
CA MET A 49 -12.51 -9.32 15.78
C MET A 49 -12.31 -10.44 14.75
N GLU A 50 -12.91 -10.34 13.58
CA GLU A 50 -12.66 -11.29 12.48
C GLU A 50 -11.24 -11.10 11.89
N ILE A 51 -10.76 -9.85 11.76
CA ILE A 51 -9.37 -9.56 11.39
C ILE A 51 -8.41 -10.27 12.35
N TRP A 52 -8.58 -10.07 13.66
CA TRP A 52 -7.74 -10.71 14.65
C TRP A 52 -7.83 -12.23 14.60
N ALA A 53 -9.05 -12.78 14.59
CA ALA A 53 -9.27 -14.22 14.60
C ALA A 53 -8.66 -14.92 13.39
N THR A 54 -8.79 -14.32 12.20
CA THR A 54 -8.23 -14.88 10.97
C THR A 54 -6.71 -14.77 10.93
N GLU A 55 -6.14 -13.64 11.37
CA GLU A 55 -4.68 -13.47 11.41
C GLU A 55 -4.03 -14.44 12.41
N TYR A 56 -4.60 -14.57 13.61
CA TYR A 56 -4.14 -15.52 14.62
C TYR A 56 -4.23 -16.98 14.13
N ALA A 57 -5.32 -17.33 13.45
CA ALA A 57 -5.47 -18.66 12.88
C ALA A 57 -4.42 -18.96 11.81
N MET A 58 -4.17 -18.01 10.90
CA MET A 58 -3.17 -18.18 9.84
C MET A 58 -1.75 -18.25 10.40
N MET A 59 -1.42 -17.43 11.40
CA MET A 59 -0.15 -17.49 12.12
C MET A 59 0.07 -18.88 12.74
N THR A 60 -0.90 -19.35 13.50
CA THR A 60 -0.84 -20.65 14.18
C THR A 60 -0.73 -21.80 13.17
N GLU A 61 -1.53 -21.78 12.11
CA GLU A 61 -1.53 -22.81 11.07
C GLU A 61 -0.22 -22.83 10.29
N ALA A 62 0.37 -21.66 9.97
CA ALA A 62 1.64 -21.58 9.27
C ALA A 62 2.77 -22.23 10.08
N VAL A 63 2.84 -21.94 11.38
CA VAL A 63 3.86 -22.48 12.29
C VAL A 63 3.67 -23.99 12.50
N THR A 64 2.46 -24.42 12.86
CA THR A 64 2.16 -25.82 13.16
C THR A 64 2.29 -26.74 11.94
N SER A 65 2.00 -26.24 10.74
CA SER A 65 2.17 -27.03 9.50
C SER A 65 3.60 -27.45 9.23
N LEU A 66 4.58 -26.76 9.82
CA LEU A 66 6.01 -27.11 9.75
C LEU A 66 6.49 -27.89 10.98
N GLY A 67 5.59 -28.19 11.94
CA GLY A 67 5.95 -28.83 13.20
C GLY A 67 6.74 -27.91 14.14
N LEU A 68 6.66 -26.60 13.96
CA LEU A 68 7.37 -25.58 14.72
C LEU A 68 6.54 -25.07 15.92
N GLY A 69 7.22 -24.40 16.85
CA GLY A 69 6.62 -23.67 17.96
C GLY A 69 7.37 -22.37 18.23
N GLY A 70 6.97 -21.63 19.28
CA GLY A 70 7.57 -20.34 19.61
C GLY A 70 9.08 -20.39 19.85
N ALA A 71 9.62 -21.53 20.30
CA ALA A 71 11.07 -21.73 20.49
C ALA A 71 11.88 -21.65 19.18
N ASP A 72 11.26 -21.90 18.03
CA ASP A 72 11.89 -21.91 16.70
C ASP A 72 11.83 -20.55 16.02
N ILE A 73 10.96 -19.64 16.51
CA ILE A 73 10.66 -18.36 15.89
C ILE A 73 11.52 -17.25 16.53
N ALA A 74 12.27 -16.53 15.70
CA ALA A 74 13.11 -15.42 16.14
C ALA A 74 12.29 -14.16 16.43
N ALA A 75 11.35 -13.81 15.54
CA ALA A 75 10.49 -12.65 15.66
C ALA A 75 9.25 -12.75 14.78
N ILE A 76 8.28 -11.88 15.07
CA ILE A 76 7.11 -11.61 14.25
C ILE A 76 7.23 -10.20 13.68
N GLY A 77 7.09 -10.07 12.36
CA GLY A 77 6.90 -8.81 11.66
C GLY A 77 5.46 -8.65 11.20
N ILE A 78 4.96 -7.42 11.18
CA ILE A 78 3.60 -7.07 10.79
C ILE A 78 3.65 -6.12 9.60
N THR A 79 2.88 -6.42 8.59
CA THR A 79 2.51 -5.48 7.54
C THR A 79 1.01 -5.48 7.35
N ASN A 80 0.44 -4.35 6.97
CA ASN A 80 -1.01 -4.19 7.00
C ASN A 80 -1.52 -3.22 5.96
N GLN A 81 -2.78 -3.40 5.55
CA GLN A 81 -3.55 -2.36 4.90
C GLN A 81 -3.49 -1.08 5.74
N ARG A 82 -3.09 0.03 5.12
CA ARG A 82 -2.90 1.31 5.82
C ARG A 82 -4.23 2.02 6.03
N GLU A 83 -4.25 3.08 6.84
CA GLU A 83 -5.34 4.04 7.07
C GLU A 83 -6.62 3.44 7.66
N THR A 84 -6.87 2.14 7.54
CA THR A 84 -8.03 1.49 8.12
C THR A 84 -8.07 1.73 9.64
N THR A 85 -9.19 2.26 10.11
CA THR A 85 -9.33 2.89 11.42
C THR A 85 -10.10 2.01 12.38
N ILE A 86 -9.49 1.69 13.51
CA ILE A 86 -10.10 0.91 14.59
C ILE A 86 -10.11 1.73 15.88
N VAL A 87 -11.23 1.76 16.57
CA VAL A 87 -11.36 2.35 17.91
C VAL A 87 -11.91 1.30 18.87
N TRP A 88 -11.24 1.10 19.99
CA TRP A 88 -11.62 0.11 20.99
C TRP A 88 -11.54 0.64 22.41
N ASP A 89 -12.23 -0.05 23.30
CA ASP A 89 -12.21 0.21 24.71
C ASP A 89 -10.93 -0.32 25.37
N ALA A 90 -10.23 0.51 26.09
CA ALA A 90 -8.94 0.15 26.71
C ALA A 90 -9.08 -0.89 27.85
N GLU A 91 -10.22 -0.93 28.53
CA GLU A 91 -10.45 -1.85 29.67
C GLU A 91 -10.88 -3.23 29.19
N THR A 92 -11.73 -3.28 28.17
CA THR A 92 -12.33 -4.53 27.69
C THR A 92 -11.64 -5.10 26.45
N GLY A 93 -10.83 -4.32 25.75
CA GLY A 93 -10.23 -4.67 24.47
C GLY A 93 -11.25 -4.82 23.33
N LYS A 94 -12.50 -4.40 23.53
CA LYS A 94 -13.56 -4.57 22.51
C LYS A 94 -13.67 -3.35 21.59
N PRO A 95 -13.75 -3.55 20.27
CA PRO A 95 -14.04 -2.48 19.33
C PRO A 95 -15.39 -1.82 19.65
N VAL A 96 -15.45 -0.48 19.55
CA VAL A 96 -16.69 0.27 19.75
C VAL A 96 -17.52 0.37 18.47
N TYR A 97 -16.89 0.12 17.33
CA TYR A 97 -17.48 0.10 16.00
C TYR A 97 -16.66 -0.81 15.08
N ASN A 98 -17.20 -1.17 13.92
CA ASN A 98 -16.43 -1.84 12.88
C ASN A 98 -15.23 -0.99 12.44
N ALA A 99 -14.17 -1.61 11.95
CA ALA A 99 -13.06 -0.92 11.33
C ALA A 99 -13.55 -0.19 10.07
N ILE A 100 -13.31 1.13 9.98
CA ILE A 100 -13.62 1.89 8.78
C ILE A 100 -12.44 1.79 7.83
N VAL A 101 -12.67 1.16 6.67
CA VAL A 101 -11.62 0.80 5.71
C VAL A 101 -11.12 2.03 4.95
N TRP A 102 -9.87 1.99 4.48
CA TRP A 102 -9.24 3.04 3.68
C TRP A 102 -10.03 3.43 2.42
N GLN A 103 -10.83 2.50 1.86
CA GLN A 103 -11.69 2.72 0.69
C GLN A 103 -12.98 3.48 1.00
N ASP A 104 -13.33 3.62 2.29
CA ASP A 104 -14.59 4.22 2.73
C ASP A 104 -14.64 5.72 2.42
N ARG A 105 -15.77 6.18 1.93
CA ARG A 105 -15.95 7.58 1.49
C ARG A 105 -16.93 8.38 2.35
N ARG A 106 -17.38 7.83 3.51
CA ARG A 106 -18.39 8.48 4.37
C ARG A 106 -17.98 9.84 4.90
N THR A 107 -16.69 10.15 5.00
CA THR A 107 -16.16 11.40 5.49
C THR A 107 -15.83 12.41 4.40
N SER A 108 -16.20 12.14 3.13
CA SER A 108 -15.88 13.02 1.99
C SER A 108 -16.42 14.44 2.14
N GLU A 109 -17.66 14.60 2.62
CA GLU A 109 -18.26 15.93 2.84
C GLU A 109 -17.49 16.73 3.90
N TYR A 110 -17.03 16.06 4.96
CA TYR A 110 -16.19 16.70 5.96
C TYR A 110 -14.83 17.10 5.39
N CYS A 111 -14.22 16.27 4.55
CA CYS A 111 -13.00 16.64 3.83
C CYS A 111 -13.20 17.88 2.96
N ASP A 112 -14.33 18.00 2.28
CA ASP A 112 -14.64 19.18 1.47
C ASP A 112 -14.84 20.43 2.34
N SER A 113 -15.41 20.31 3.54
CA SER A 113 -15.51 21.41 4.50
C SER A 113 -14.13 21.89 5.00
N LEU A 114 -13.18 20.97 5.23
CA LEU A 114 -11.80 21.31 5.60
C LEU A 114 -11.09 22.07 4.46
N LYS A 115 -11.28 21.63 3.22
CA LYS A 115 -10.73 22.33 2.03
C LYS A 115 -11.31 23.76 1.93
N ALA A 116 -12.62 23.91 2.13
CA ALA A 116 -13.30 25.20 2.12
C ALA A 116 -12.84 26.11 3.27
N ALA A 117 -12.44 25.55 4.42
CA ALA A 117 -11.87 26.29 5.54
C ALA A 117 -10.42 26.76 5.30
N GLY A 118 -9.79 26.38 4.16
CA GLY A 118 -8.48 26.87 3.75
C GLY A 118 -7.30 26.23 4.49
N VAL A 119 -7.48 25.07 5.14
CA VAL A 119 -6.42 24.39 5.92
C VAL A 119 -5.56 23.43 5.09
N THR A 120 -5.79 23.32 3.79
CA THR A 120 -5.13 22.38 2.89
C THR A 120 -3.60 22.48 2.94
N ASP A 121 -3.05 23.70 2.85
CA ASP A 121 -1.61 23.91 2.84
C ASP A 121 -0.96 23.57 4.19
N MET A 122 -1.65 23.84 5.29
CA MET A 122 -1.18 23.52 6.64
C MET A 122 -1.09 22.00 6.81
N ILE A 123 -2.15 21.26 6.47
CA ILE A 123 -2.18 19.80 6.54
C ILE A 123 -1.07 19.22 5.65
N ARG A 124 -0.95 19.69 4.41
CA ARG A 124 0.07 19.21 3.48
C ARG A 124 1.50 19.41 3.99
N ARG A 125 1.82 20.59 4.52
CA ARG A 125 3.17 20.88 5.06
C ARG A 125 3.51 20.00 6.26
N LYS A 126 2.55 19.69 7.13
CA LYS A 126 2.76 18.89 8.33
C LYS A 126 2.80 17.40 8.03
N THR A 127 1.91 16.92 7.19
CA THR A 127 1.68 15.47 6.98
C THR A 127 2.20 14.92 5.67
N GLY A 128 2.47 15.76 4.68
CA GLY A 128 2.76 15.35 3.30
C GLY A 128 1.54 14.85 2.52
N LEU A 129 0.35 14.85 3.13
CA LEU A 129 -0.88 14.30 2.57
C LEU A 129 -1.78 15.38 1.99
N ILE A 130 -2.74 14.96 1.18
CA ILE A 130 -3.89 15.76 0.76
C ILE A 130 -5.07 15.55 1.74
N ILE A 131 -6.05 16.44 1.74
CA ILE A 131 -7.29 16.22 2.48
C ILE A 131 -8.16 15.24 1.68
N ASP A 132 -8.32 14.04 2.20
CA ASP A 132 -9.15 13.01 1.59
C ASP A 132 -9.70 12.04 2.65
N ALA A 133 -10.88 11.47 2.40
CA ALA A 133 -11.49 10.42 3.23
C ALA A 133 -10.65 9.13 3.31
N TYR A 134 -9.64 9.00 2.48
CA TYR A 134 -8.67 7.91 2.49
C TYR A 134 -7.97 7.76 3.84
N PHE A 135 -7.56 8.87 4.47
CA PHE A 135 -6.73 8.88 5.67
C PHE A 135 -7.54 8.72 6.97
N SER A 136 -6.87 8.28 8.06
CA SER A 136 -7.54 7.82 9.28
C SER A 136 -8.24 8.95 10.07
N GLY A 137 -7.68 10.15 10.11
CA GLY A 137 -8.12 11.21 11.03
C GLY A 137 -9.61 11.54 10.96
N THR A 138 -10.16 11.68 9.76
CA THR A 138 -11.59 11.99 9.58
C THR A 138 -12.49 10.82 9.97
N LYS A 139 -12.02 9.58 9.86
CA LYS A 139 -12.74 8.36 10.28
C LYS A 139 -12.81 8.26 11.80
N ILE A 140 -11.71 8.58 12.52
CA ILE A 140 -11.70 8.65 13.98
C ILE A 140 -12.75 9.65 14.45
N ARG A 141 -12.72 10.86 13.90
CA ARG A 141 -13.71 11.90 14.22
C ARG A 141 -15.13 11.39 13.99
N TRP A 142 -15.38 10.75 12.84
CA TRP A 142 -16.71 10.20 12.53
C TRP A 142 -17.19 9.20 13.59
N ILE A 143 -16.32 8.29 14.04
CA ILE A 143 -16.65 7.32 15.09
C ILE A 143 -17.04 8.07 16.39
N LEU A 144 -16.25 9.05 16.80
CA LEU A 144 -16.50 9.80 18.02
C LEU A 144 -17.81 10.61 17.98
N GLU A 145 -18.24 11.04 16.80
CA GLU A 145 -19.47 11.83 16.62
C GLU A 145 -20.71 10.96 16.39
N ASN A 146 -20.57 9.74 15.85
CA ASN A 146 -21.71 8.93 15.41
C ASN A 146 -21.94 7.67 16.24
N VAL A 147 -20.97 7.23 17.02
CA VAL A 147 -21.14 6.06 17.91
C VAL A 147 -21.56 6.55 19.30
N PRO A 148 -22.73 6.12 19.81
CA PRO A 148 -23.24 6.58 21.12
C PRO A 148 -22.25 6.36 22.25
N GLY A 149 -21.95 7.43 23.02
CA GLY A 149 -21.05 7.40 24.16
C GLY A 149 -19.55 7.35 23.82
N ALA A 150 -19.18 7.32 22.54
CA ALA A 150 -17.77 7.25 22.15
C ALA A 150 -17.02 8.54 22.49
N ARG A 151 -17.62 9.71 22.25
CA ARG A 151 -17.03 11.01 22.55
C ARG A 151 -16.68 11.13 24.04
N GLU A 152 -17.63 10.90 24.92
CA GLU A 152 -17.46 11.03 26.36
C GLU A 152 -16.40 10.04 26.90
N ARG A 153 -16.37 8.82 26.36
CA ARG A 153 -15.40 7.81 26.76
C ARG A 153 -13.99 8.14 26.26
N ALA A 154 -13.88 8.72 25.07
CA ALA A 154 -12.60 9.20 24.54
C ALA A 154 -12.02 10.33 25.40
N GLU A 155 -12.85 11.32 25.78
CA GLU A 155 -12.47 12.43 26.65
C GLU A 155 -12.07 11.96 28.06
N GLN A 156 -12.64 10.84 28.53
CA GLN A 156 -12.25 10.17 29.77
C GLN A 156 -10.97 9.33 29.64
N GLY A 157 -10.34 9.26 28.46
CA GLY A 157 -9.14 8.46 28.21
C GLY A 157 -9.36 6.95 28.16
N LYS A 158 -10.61 6.50 28.00
CA LYS A 158 -11.01 5.08 28.01
C LYS A 158 -10.95 4.41 26.64
N LEU A 159 -10.82 5.17 25.58
CA LEU A 159 -10.72 4.63 24.23
C LEU A 159 -9.29 4.68 23.69
N ARG A 160 -8.99 3.74 22.82
CA ARG A 160 -7.76 3.67 22.03
C ARG A 160 -8.10 3.71 20.55
N PHE A 161 -7.25 4.38 19.80
CA PHE A 161 -7.25 4.34 18.34
C PHE A 161 -6.03 3.55 17.86
N GLY A 162 -6.18 2.87 16.74
CA GLY A 162 -5.07 2.31 15.97
C GLY A 162 -5.43 2.07 14.53
N THR A 163 -4.43 2.03 13.69
CA THR A 163 -4.48 1.33 12.43
C THR A 163 -4.36 -0.17 12.69
N VAL A 164 -4.45 -0.99 11.65
CA VAL A 164 -4.53 -2.46 11.84
C VAL A 164 -3.30 -3.03 12.56
N ASP A 165 -2.11 -2.48 12.35
CA ASP A 165 -0.89 -2.86 13.08
C ASP A 165 -1.04 -2.70 14.60
N SER A 166 -1.56 -1.55 15.05
CA SER A 166 -1.81 -1.30 16.47
C SER A 166 -2.79 -2.30 17.06
N TRP A 167 -3.84 -2.64 16.32
CA TRP A 167 -4.82 -3.64 16.72
C TRP A 167 -4.21 -5.04 16.84
N LEU A 168 -3.37 -5.43 15.90
CA LEU A 168 -2.68 -6.72 15.94
C LEU A 168 -1.68 -6.78 17.10
N VAL A 169 -0.87 -5.73 17.32
CA VAL A 169 0.07 -5.68 18.45
C VAL A 169 -0.68 -5.73 19.78
N TRP A 170 -1.76 -4.96 19.94
CA TRP A 170 -2.60 -5.00 21.14
C TRP A 170 -3.05 -6.43 21.47
N ASN A 171 -3.55 -7.15 20.50
CA ASN A 171 -4.02 -8.52 20.70
C ASN A 171 -2.89 -9.53 20.89
N LEU A 172 -1.77 -9.41 20.16
CA LEU A 172 -0.60 -10.27 20.30
C LEU A 172 0.02 -10.16 21.70
N THR A 173 0.01 -8.96 22.28
CA THR A 173 0.62 -8.68 23.59
C THR A 173 -0.37 -8.71 24.74
N GLY A 174 -1.59 -9.22 24.54
CA GLY A 174 -2.61 -9.30 25.58
C GLY A 174 -3.05 -7.94 26.15
N GLY A 175 -3.00 -6.88 25.36
CA GLY A 175 -3.40 -5.51 25.74
C GLY A 175 -2.30 -4.71 26.48
N HIS A 176 -1.06 -5.18 26.47
CA HIS A 176 0.04 -4.49 27.14
C HIS A 176 0.66 -3.38 26.29
N GLU A 177 0.67 -3.52 24.96
CA GLU A 177 1.30 -2.57 24.07
C GLU A 177 0.28 -1.87 23.16
N HIS A 178 0.25 -0.54 23.25
CA HIS A 178 -0.55 0.31 22.36
C HIS A 178 0.40 1.20 21.56
N ILE A 179 0.87 0.66 20.44
CA ILE A 179 1.89 1.29 19.58
C ILE A 179 1.47 1.26 18.11
N THR A 180 2.12 2.08 17.32
CA THR A 180 2.16 2.03 15.85
C THR A 180 3.57 2.37 15.39
N ASP A 181 3.90 2.08 14.12
CA ASP A 181 5.15 2.55 13.56
C ASP A 181 5.00 3.90 12.84
N VAL A 182 6.12 4.54 12.54
CA VAL A 182 6.16 5.83 11.84
C VAL A 182 5.51 5.77 10.45
N SER A 183 5.57 4.64 9.75
CA SER A 183 5.00 4.50 8.41
C SER A 183 3.48 4.51 8.44
N ASN A 184 2.86 3.75 9.35
CA ASN A 184 1.42 3.76 9.58
C ASN A 184 0.94 5.11 10.18
N ALA A 185 1.67 5.66 11.16
CA ALA A 185 1.36 6.98 11.72
C ALA A 185 1.30 8.07 10.64
N SER A 186 2.20 8.04 9.67
CA SER A 186 2.25 9.02 8.57
C SER A 186 1.03 8.97 7.64
N ARG A 187 0.16 7.95 7.77
CA ARG A 187 -1.06 7.78 6.95
C ARG A 187 -2.34 8.25 7.64
N THR A 188 -2.22 8.85 8.80
CA THR A 188 -3.40 9.21 9.61
C THR A 188 -3.94 10.61 9.38
N MET A 189 -3.18 11.49 8.73
CA MET A 189 -3.44 12.93 8.63
C MET A 189 -3.40 13.65 9.99
N LEU A 190 -2.78 13.03 11.00
CA LEU A 190 -2.62 13.53 12.38
C LEU A 190 -1.15 13.59 12.81
N PHE A 191 -0.26 12.97 12.05
CA PHE A 191 1.16 12.82 12.36
C PHE A 191 2.00 13.82 11.57
N ASN A 192 2.83 14.57 12.27
CA ASN A 192 3.75 15.50 11.65
C ASN A 192 5.03 14.76 11.20
N ILE A 193 5.19 14.60 9.90
CA ILE A 193 6.34 13.85 9.34
C ILE A 193 7.66 14.58 9.48
N ASN A 194 7.66 15.87 9.87
CA ASN A 194 8.87 16.66 10.08
C ASN A 194 9.38 16.54 11.53
N THR A 195 8.48 16.45 12.51
CA THR A 195 8.81 16.32 13.93
C THR A 195 8.77 14.90 14.45
N LEU A 196 8.12 13.98 13.70
CA LEU A 196 7.87 12.58 14.06
C LEU A 196 7.03 12.41 15.31
N GLU A 197 6.03 13.27 15.47
CA GLU A 197 5.11 13.30 16.61
C GLU A 197 3.67 13.49 16.13
N TRP A 198 2.71 13.07 16.97
CA TRP A 198 1.32 13.47 16.81
C TRP A 198 1.22 14.99 16.89
N ASP A 199 0.57 15.62 15.94
CA ASP A 199 0.50 17.08 15.84
C ASP A 199 -0.73 17.60 16.59
N GLU A 200 -0.51 18.39 17.65
CA GLU A 200 -1.58 18.93 18.49
C GLU A 200 -2.59 19.79 17.68
N GLU A 201 -2.11 20.62 16.74
CA GLU A 201 -3.00 21.44 15.92
C GLU A 201 -3.89 20.59 15.00
N LEU A 202 -3.39 19.45 14.50
CA LEU A 202 -4.18 18.52 13.69
C LEU A 202 -5.17 17.71 14.55
N LEU A 203 -4.77 17.31 15.75
CA LEU A 203 -5.65 16.65 16.71
C LEU A 203 -6.80 17.59 17.14
N ASP A 204 -6.49 18.84 17.46
CA ASP A 204 -7.48 19.86 17.79
C ASP A 204 -8.42 20.18 16.62
N LEU A 205 -7.86 20.33 15.42
CA LEU A 205 -8.65 20.58 14.19
C LEU A 205 -9.71 19.50 13.95
N LEU A 206 -9.35 18.24 14.19
CA LEU A 206 -10.25 17.11 14.03
C LEU A 206 -11.00 16.74 15.33
N ASN A 207 -10.78 17.49 16.41
CA ASN A 207 -11.37 17.25 17.72
C ASN A 207 -11.16 15.80 18.21
N ILE A 208 -9.90 15.35 18.19
CA ILE A 208 -9.48 13.99 18.61
C ILE A 208 -8.65 14.11 19.89
N PRO A 209 -9.06 13.48 21.01
CA PRO A 209 -8.25 13.48 22.23
C PRO A 209 -6.90 12.77 22.04
N ALA A 210 -5.80 13.45 22.39
CA ALA A 210 -4.45 12.89 22.27
C ALA A 210 -4.26 11.58 23.07
N SER A 211 -5.02 11.38 24.14
CA SER A 211 -5.01 10.14 24.96
C SER A 211 -5.44 8.87 24.21
N MET A 212 -6.08 9.02 23.06
CA MET A 212 -6.45 7.89 22.19
C MET A 212 -5.30 7.37 21.34
N MET A 213 -4.27 8.19 21.14
CA MET A 213 -3.23 7.93 20.14
C MET A 213 -2.22 6.91 20.63
N PRO A 214 -1.79 5.96 19.77
CA PRO A 214 -0.73 5.00 20.12
C PRO A 214 0.64 5.67 20.25
N HIS A 215 1.55 5.05 21.00
CA HIS A 215 2.95 5.46 20.99
C HIS A 215 3.59 5.12 19.65
N VAL A 216 4.23 6.11 19.04
CA VAL A 216 4.88 5.93 17.73
C VAL A 216 6.29 5.37 17.92
N LYS A 217 6.59 4.29 17.22
CA LYS A 217 7.81 3.51 17.31
C LYS A 217 8.57 3.47 15.98
N SER A 218 9.81 3.00 16.02
CA SER A 218 10.58 2.63 14.84
C SER A 218 9.88 1.51 14.07
N SER A 219 10.15 1.38 12.77
CA SER A 219 9.64 0.26 11.98
C SER A 219 10.38 -1.06 12.29
N SER A 220 11.54 -0.99 12.94
CA SER A 220 12.38 -2.13 13.32
C SER A 220 12.92 -1.92 14.75
N GLU A 221 12.18 -2.41 15.72
CA GLU A 221 12.56 -2.51 17.14
C GLU A 221 11.68 -3.56 17.81
N VAL A 222 12.08 -4.09 18.98
CA VAL A 222 11.24 -4.99 19.77
C VAL A 222 10.18 -4.17 20.51
N TYR A 223 8.91 -4.38 20.18
CA TYR A 223 7.78 -3.65 20.78
C TYR A 223 7.22 -4.33 22.02
N GLY A 224 7.26 -5.65 22.05
CA GLY A 224 6.74 -6.52 23.08
C GLY A 224 6.90 -7.98 22.68
N GLU A 225 6.34 -8.89 23.45
CA GLU A 225 6.40 -10.32 23.20
C GLU A 225 5.00 -10.94 23.23
N THR A 226 4.86 -12.06 22.51
CA THR A 226 3.65 -12.89 22.55
C THR A 226 4.00 -14.31 22.98
N ASP A 227 3.12 -14.94 23.77
CA ASP A 227 3.22 -16.34 24.19
C ASP A 227 2.27 -17.27 23.42
N LEU A 228 1.52 -16.74 22.48
CA LEU A 228 0.47 -17.44 21.73
C LEU A 228 0.98 -18.62 20.88
N LEU A 229 2.29 -18.72 20.65
CA LEU A 229 2.93 -19.82 19.92
C LEU A 229 3.64 -20.84 20.86
N GLY A 230 3.38 -20.76 22.18
CA GLY A 230 4.00 -21.66 23.15
C GLY A 230 5.44 -21.25 23.51
N GLY A 231 5.69 -19.98 23.72
CA GLY A 231 6.97 -19.41 24.14
C GLY A 231 7.03 -17.92 23.79
N ASN A 232 7.88 -17.17 24.46
CA ASN A 232 7.99 -15.73 24.24
C ASN A 232 8.63 -15.44 22.88
N VAL A 233 7.83 -14.91 21.97
CA VAL A 233 8.26 -14.52 20.63
C VAL A 233 8.17 -12.99 20.51
N PRO A 234 9.29 -12.29 20.19
CA PRO A 234 9.28 -10.85 19.99
C PRO A 234 8.40 -10.42 18.79
N VAL A 235 7.58 -9.39 18.98
CA VAL A 235 6.97 -8.62 17.90
C VAL A 235 7.89 -7.44 17.63
N ALA A 236 8.52 -7.39 16.45
CA ALA A 236 9.73 -6.57 16.29
C ALA A 236 9.87 -5.84 14.94
N GLY A 237 8.91 -5.93 14.05
CA GLY A 237 8.89 -5.21 12.78
C GLY A 237 7.48 -4.79 12.40
N ILE A 238 7.29 -3.53 12.02
CA ILE A 238 6.01 -3.02 11.53
C ILE A 238 6.25 -2.07 10.37
N ALA A 239 5.51 -2.24 9.30
CA ALA A 239 5.39 -1.24 8.24
C ALA A 239 4.05 -1.37 7.52
N GLY A 240 3.48 -0.26 7.08
CA GLY A 240 2.37 -0.28 6.13
C GLY A 240 2.71 -1.09 4.88
N ASP A 241 1.71 -1.71 4.25
CA ASP A 241 1.90 -2.68 3.17
C ASP A 241 2.80 -2.16 2.02
N GLN A 242 2.61 -0.92 1.62
CA GLN A 242 3.38 -0.34 0.52
C GLN A 242 4.81 0.02 0.94
N GLN A 243 5.01 0.44 2.19
CA GLN A 243 6.34 0.69 2.77
C GLN A 243 7.10 -0.63 2.99
N ALA A 244 6.41 -1.66 3.49
CA ALA A 244 6.99 -3.00 3.61
C ALA A 244 7.41 -3.56 2.25
N ALA A 245 6.60 -3.39 1.21
CA ALA A 245 6.95 -3.78 -0.15
C ALA A 245 8.17 -3.01 -0.69
N LEU A 246 8.25 -1.70 -0.42
CA LEU A 246 9.41 -0.88 -0.78
C LEU A 246 10.69 -1.43 -0.11
N PHE A 247 10.61 -1.76 1.18
CA PHE A 247 11.73 -2.35 1.93
C PHE A 247 12.06 -3.75 1.44
N GLY A 248 11.07 -4.63 1.25
CA GLY A 248 11.25 -5.99 0.73
C GLY A 248 11.83 -6.05 -0.68
N GLN A 249 11.56 -5.04 -1.51
CA GLN A 249 12.20 -4.83 -2.81
C GLN A 249 13.64 -4.29 -2.70
N MET A 250 14.16 -4.10 -1.50
CA MET A 250 15.48 -3.48 -1.29
C MET A 250 15.62 -2.11 -2.00
N CYS A 251 14.56 -1.32 -1.98
CA CYS A 251 14.57 0.06 -2.46
C CYS A 251 15.11 0.99 -1.36
N THR A 252 16.31 0.72 -0.85
CA THR A 252 16.90 1.37 0.32
C THR A 252 17.70 2.61 -0.01
N GLU A 253 18.02 2.84 -1.28
CA GLU A 253 18.76 4.00 -1.72
C GLU A 253 17.83 5.09 -2.28
N PRO A 254 18.16 6.38 -2.09
CA PRO A 254 17.37 7.47 -2.69
C PRO A 254 17.25 7.31 -4.21
N GLY A 255 16.04 7.48 -4.74
CA GLY A 255 15.73 7.31 -6.15
C GLY A 255 15.32 5.89 -6.54
N SER A 256 15.46 4.89 -5.64
CA SER A 256 14.91 3.55 -5.87
C SER A 256 13.39 3.59 -5.85
N VAL A 257 12.78 2.95 -6.85
CA VAL A 257 11.32 2.95 -7.04
C VAL A 257 10.80 1.52 -7.13
N LYS A 258 9.69 1.27 -6.45
CA LYS A 258 8.92 0.05 -6.65
C LYS A 258 7.51 0.38 -7.15
N ASN A 259 6.91 -0.55 -7.90
CA ASN A 259 5.49 -0.55 -8.23
C ASN A 259 4.87 -1.91 -7.94
N THR A 260 3.85 -1.94 -7.09
CA THR A 260 3.04 -3.13 -6.84
C THR A 260 1.83 -3.11 -7.77
N TYR A 261 1.76 -4.04 -8.72
CA TYR A 261 0.68 -4.21 -9.69
C TYR A 261 -0.38 -5.17 -9.14
N GLY A 262 -1.34 -4.63 -8.40
CA GLY A 262 -2.51 -5.33 -7.87
C GLY A 262 -3.80 -4.97 -8.60
N THR A 263 -4.90 -4.88 -7.88
CA THR A 263 -6.18 -4.33 -8.37
C THR A 263 -5.99 -2.91 -8.91
N GLY A 264 -5.28 -2.07 -8.16
CA GLY A 264 -4.64 -0.83 -8.58
C GLY A 264 -3.12 -0.97 -8.60
N CYS A 265 -2.40 0.12 -8.80
CA CYS A 265 -0.95 0.18 -8.62
C CYS A 265 -0.58 1.20 -7.56
N PHE A 266 0.44 0.86 -6.78
CA PHE A 266 1.01 1.75 -5.77
C PHE A 266 2.51 1.86 -6.00
N LEU A 267 2.92 3.06 -6.41
CA LEU A 267 4.31 3.40 -6.67
C LEU A 267 4.89 4.15 -5.47
N LEU A 268 6.03 3.74 -5.00
CA LEU A 268 6.80 4.46 -3.99
C LEU A 268 8.23 4.65 -4.46
N MET A 269 8.70 5.90 -4.35
CA MET A 269 10.11 6.27 -4.56
C MET A 269 10.72 6.62 -3.21
N ASN A 270 11.79 5.96 -2.82
CA ASN A 270 12.60 6.37 -1.67
C ASN A 270 13.27 7.72 -1.97
N THR A 271 13.03 8.72 -1.14
CA THR A 271 13.58 10.09 -1.30
C THR A 271 14.75 10.37 -0.35
N GLY A 272 15.17 9.37 0.45
CA GLY A 272 16.22 9.51 1.45
C GLY A 272 15.73 10.10 2.76
N GLU A 273 16.61 10.77 3.49
CA GLU A 273 16.39 11.20 4.87
C GLU A 273 15.64 12.54 5.00
N LYS A 274 15.15 13.10 3.91
CA LYS A 274 14.39 14.36 3.92
C LYS A 274 13.08 14.20 3.18
N PRO A 275 11.97 14.69 3.73
CA PRO A 275 10.70 14.69 3.03
C PRO A 275 10.73 15.62 1.82
N ILE A 276 10.20 15.17 0.70
CA ILE A 276 9.99 15.98 -0.50
C ILE A 276 8.50 16.28 -0.60
N MET A 277 8.13 17.56 -0.46
CA MET A 277 6.73 17.98 -0.66
C MET A 277 6.44 18.09 -2.15
N SER A 278 5.59 17.22 -2.65
CA SER A 278 5.26 17.15 -4.06
C SER A 278 4.57 18.43 -4.55
N LYS A 279 4.99 18.89 -5.73
CA LYS A 279 4.33 19.96 -6.51
C LYS A 279 3.50 19.38 -7.66
N ASN A 280 3.59 18.08 -7.87
CA ASN A 280 2.92 17.35 -8.94
C ASN A 280 1.85 16.37 -8.41
N ASN A 281 1.19 16.73 -7.29
CA ASN A 281 0.07 15.99 -6.71
C ASN A 281 0.37 14.55 -6.26
N LEU A 282 1.61 14.26 -5.87
CA LEU A 282 1.96 13.02 -5.18
C LEU A 282 1.81 13.20 -3.66
N LEU A 283 1.83 12.09 -2.93
CA LEU A 283 1.86 12.09 -1.48
C LEU A 283 3.32 12.00 -1.01
N ALA A 284 3.68 12.76 0.03
CA ALA A 284 4.89 12.51 0.80
C ALA A 284 4.54 11.68 2.04
N THR A 285 5.33 10.67 2.33
CA THR A 285 5.08 9.75 3.44
C THR A 285 6.39 9.27 4.05
N ILE A 286 6.36 8.68 5.24
CA ILE A 286 7.52 8.03 5.81
C ILE A 286 7.61 6.62 5.23
N ALA A 287 8.77 6.24 4.72
CA ALA A 287 9.05 4.90 4.24
C ALA A 287 9.27 3.94 5.42
N TRP A 288 10.22 4.24 6.29
CA TRP A 288 10.52 3.52 7.54
C TRP A 288 11.43 4.35 8.44
N LYS A 289 11.54 3.90 9.68
CA LYS A 289 12.58 4.32 10.62
C LYS A 289 13.30 3.09 11.16
N ILE A 290 14.63 3.10 11.14
CA ILE A 290 15.49 2.06 11.72
C ILE A 290 16.56 2.76 12.56
N GLY A 291 16.55 2.54 13.87
CA GLY A 291 17.36 3.33 14.79
C GLY A 291 17.01 4.82 14.69
N ASP A 292 18.02 5.66 14.49
CA ASP A 292 17.83 7.12 14.35
C ASP A 292 17.58 7.58 12.90
N LYS A 293 17.71 6.67 11.93
CA LYS A 293 17.55 7.01 10.51
C LYS A 293 16.11 6.87 10.05
N VAL A 294 15.58 7.94 9.48
CA VAL A 294 14.26 7.98 8.86
C VAL A 294 14.41 8.10 7.35
N ASN A 295 13.75 7.23 6.62
CA ASN A 295 13.63 7.36 5.17
C ASN A 295 12.20 7.80 4.81
N TYR A 296 12.13 8.69 3.83
CA TYR A 296 10.86 9.20 3.29
C TYR A 296 10.61 8.64 1.90
N ALA A 297 9.37 8.74 1.45
CA ALA A 297 8.98 8.34 0.11
C ALA A 297 7.99 9.32 -0.52
N LEU A 298 8.05 9.44 -1.84
CA LEU A 298 6.95 9.93 -2.65
C LEU A 298 6.06 8.75 -3.05
N GLU A 299 4.75 8.92 -2.94
CA GLU A 299 3.77 7.90 -3.31
C GLU A 299 2.80 8.41 -4.37
N GLY A 300 2.58 7.60 -5.40
CA GLY A 300 1.50 7.77 -6.36
C GLY A 300 0.64 6.52 -6.45
N SER A 301 -0.68 6.71 -6.51
CA SER A 301 -1.65 5.62 -6.54
C SER A 301 -2.45 5.64 -7.84
N ILE A 302 -2.57 4.48 -8.49
CA ILE A 302 -3.42 4.21 -9.64
C ILE A 302 -4.55 3.31 -9.15
N PHE A 303 -5.80 3.77 -9.26
CA PHE A 303 -6.93 3.03 -8.70
C PHE A 303 -7.34 1.81 -9.53
N VAL A 304 -7.06 1.83 -10.82
CA VAL A 304 -7.48 0.80 -11.77
C VAL A 304 -6.29 0.27 -12.55
N ALA A 305 -5.84 -0.94 -12.20
CA ALA A 305 -4.79 -1.67 -12.92
C ALA A 305 -5.28 -3.09 -13.22
N GLY A 306 -5.00 -4.09 -12.41
CA GLY A 306 -5.52 -5.44 -12.60
C GLY A 306 -7.05 -5.51 -12.70
N SER A 307 -7.75 -4.56 -12.10
CA SER A 307 -9.21 -4.46 -12.22
C SER A 307 -9.71 -4.17 -13.63
N VAL A 308 -8.94 -3.52 -14.50
CA VAL A 308 -9.32 -3.39 -15.92
C VAL A 308 -9.29 -4.75 -16.63
N VAL A 309 -8.34 -5.62 -16.28
CA VAL A 309 -8.28 -6.98 -16.84
C VAL A 309 -9.48 -7.81 -16.36
N GLN A 310 -9.87 -7.66 -15.08
CA GLN A 310 -11.11 -8.26 -14.57
C GLN A 310 -12.33 -7.74 -15.34
N TRP A 311 -12.39 -6.44 -15.61
CA TRP A 311 -13.48 -5.86 -16.41
C TRP A 311 -13.51 -6.38 -17.86
N LEU A 312 -12.35 -6.60 -18.51
CA LEU A 312 -12.29 -7.27 -19.82
C LEU A 312 -12.88 -8.68 -19.77
N ARG A 313 -12.73 -9.39 -18.66
CA ARG A 313 -13.28 -10.72 -18.42
C ARG A 313 -14.79 -10.65 -18.10
N ASP A 314 -15.15 -9.92 -17.07
CA ASP A 314 -16.49 -9.97 -16.45
C ASP A 314 -17.47 -8.99 -17.09
N GLY A 315 -16.99 -7.82 -17.56
CA GLY A 315 -17.80 -6.78 -18.17
C GLY A 315 -17.93 -6.92 -19.71
N LEU A 316 -16.81 -7.18 -20.38
CA LEU A 316 -16.81 -7.32 -21.85
C LEU A 316 -16.84 -8.77 -22.34
N GLY A 317 -16.41 -9.74 -21.52
CA GLY A 317 -16.39 -11.15 -21.89
C GLY A 317 -15.42 -11.50 -23.03
N ILE A 318 -14.38 -10.67 -23.27
CA ILE A 318 -13.41 -10.90 -24.36
C ILE A 318 -12.27 -11.84 -23.97
N ILE A 319 -12.14 -12.17 -22.69
CA ILE A 319 -11.26 -13.21 -22.13
C ILE A 319 -12.06 -14.02 -21.11
N LYS A 320 -11.65 -15.28 -20.87
CA LYS A 320 -12.29 -16.17 -19.88
C LYS A 320 -11.58 -16.16 -18.54
N SER A 321 -10.29 -15.87 -18.54
CA SER A 321 -9.45 -15.73 -17.34
C SER A 321 -8.47 -14.59 -17.50
N SER A 322 -8.03 -14.01 -16.40
CA SER A 322 -7.05 -12.91 -16.44
C SER A 322 -5.72 -13.31 -17.07
N SER A 323 -5.36 -14.60 -17.02
CA SER A 323 -4.13 -15.12 -17.64
C SER A 323 -4.17 -15.13 -19.18
N GLU A 324 -5.34 -15.08 -19.79
CA GLU A 324 -5.48 -15.07 -21.26
C GLU A 324 -5.19 -13.69 -21.88
N VAL A 325 -5.21 -12.61 -21.07
CA VAL A 325 -5.08 -11.24 -21.60
C VAL A 325 -3.76 -11.03 -22.33
N GLU A 326 -2.66 -11.61 -21.83
CA GLU A 326 -1.34 -11.47 -22.44
C GLU A 326 -1.30 -12.11 -23.83
N ALA A 327 -1.76 -13.36 -23.96
CA ALA A 327 -1.79 -14.06 -25.23
C ALA A 327 -2.70 -13.36 -26.26
N LEU A 328 -3.87 -12.86 -25.82
CA LEU A 328 -4.78 -12.10 -26.68
C LEU A 328 -4.11 -10.79 -27.15
N ALA A 329 -3.52 -10.02 -26.24
CA ALA A 329 -2.86 -8.76 -26.57
C ALA A 329 -1.63 -8.96 -27.46
N ALA A 330 -0.89 -10.05 -27.29
CA ALA A 330 0.28 -10.41 -28.11
C ALA A 330 -0.06 -10.92 -29.52
N SER A 331 -1.35 -11.24 -29.79
CA SER A 331 -1.79 -11.69 -31.11
C SER A 331 -1.84 -10.56 -32.16
N VAL A 332 -1.66 -9.32 -31.75
CA VAL A 332 -1.53 -8.14 -32.63
C VAL A 332 -0.16 -7.47 -32.42
N PRO A 333 0.43 -6.86 -33.46
CA PRO A 333 1.76 -6.27 -33.35
C PRO A 333 1.82 -5.04 -32.46
N ASP A 334 0.73 -4.27 -32.42
CA ASP A 334 0.58 -3.04 -31.64
C ASP A 334 -0.88 -2.81 -31.24
N ASN A 335 -1.19 -1.67 -30.65
CA ASN A 335 -2.56 -1.32 -30.24
C ASN A 335 -3.47 -0.85 -31.40
N GLY A 336 -2.99 -0.79 -32.61
CA GLY A 336 -3.77 -0.33 -33.80
C GLY A 336 -4.23 1.12 -33.66
N GLY A 337 -3.53 1.97 -32.92
CA GLY A 337 -3.91 3.34 -32.62
C GLY A 337 -5.02 3.47 -31.55
N VAL A 338 -5.36 2.37 -30.87
CA VAL A 338 -6.36 2.36 -29.78
C VAL A 338 -5.69 2.69 -28.45
N TYR A 339 -6.23 3.66 -27.73
CA TYR A 339 -5.79 4.02 -26.37
C TYR A 339 -6.95 3.82 -25.39
N MET A 340 -6.68 3.16 -24.28
CA MET A 340 -7.66 2.97 -23.22
C MET A 340 -7.18 3.65 -21.96
N VAL A 341 -8.01 4.58 -21.45
CA VAL A 341 -7.81 5.19 -20.13
C VAL A 341 -8.69 4.43 -19.12
N PRO A 342 -8.12 3.61 -18.24
CA PRO A 342 -8.92 2.74 -17.38
C PRO A 342 -9.39 3.47 -16.11
N ALA A 343 -10.17 4.54 -16.25
CA ALA A 343 -10.71 5.33 -15.14
C ALA A 343 -12.07 4.80 -14.65
N LEU A 344 -12.16 3.50 -14.32
CA LEU A 344 -13.43 2.86 -13.91
C LEU A 344 -13.97 3.44 -12.59
N THR A 345 -13.09 3.97 -11.74
CA THR A 345 -13.40 4.58 -10.43
C THR A 345 -12.78 5.98 -10.30
N GLY A 346 -12.62 6.68 -11.41
CA GLY A 346 -11.88 7.94 -11.47
C GLY A 346 -10.39 7.74 -11.71
N LEU A 347 -9.65 8.85 -11.74
CA LEU A 347 -8.19 8.89 -11.88
C LEU A 347 -7.55 9.27 -10.56
N GLY A 348 -6.53 8.53 -10.15
CA GLY A 348 -5.65 8.83 -9.02
C GLY A 348 -4.56 9.85 -9.38
N ALA A 349 -3.41 9.74 -8.71
CA ALA A 349 -2.27 10.60 -8.97
C ALA A 349 -1.78 10.49 -10.43
N PRO A 350 -1.28 11.55 -11.06
CA PRO A 350 -1.21 12.92 -10.55
C PRO A 350 -2.48 13.76 -10.78
N TYR A 351 -3.52 13.17 -11.36
CA TYR A 351 -4.72 13.88 -11.86
C TYR A 351 -5.75 14.19 -10.78
N TRP A 352 -6.02 13.25 -9.87
CA TRP A 352 -7.02 13.33 -8.81
C TRP A 352 -8.40 13.76 -9.30
N ASP A 353 -8.84 13.16 -10.41
CA ASP A 353 -10.15 13.41 -11.01
C ASP A 353 -11.11 12.26 -10.70
N GLN A 354 -11.85 12.41 -9.60
CA GLN A 354 -12.82 11.41 -9.14
C GLN A 354 -14.05 11.27 -10.05
N TYR A 355 -14.28 12.23 -10.94
CA TYR A 355 -15.43 12.24 -11.86
C TYR A 355 -15.07 11.69 -13.23
N ALA A 356 -13.80 11.53 -13.54
CA ALA A 356 -13.35 10.92 -14.79
C ALA A 356 -13.96 9.53 -14.97
N LYS A 357 -14.31 9.20 -16.20
CA LYS A 357 -14.80 7.88 -16.58
C LYS A 357 -13.84 7.25 -17.57
N GLY A 358 -13.70 5.92 -17.51
CA GLY A 358 -12.87 5.20 -18.48
C GLY A 358 -13.30 5.49 -19.92
N GLY A 359 -12.31 5.56 -20.80
CA GLY A 359 -12.53 5.82 -22.23
C GLY A 359 -11.67 4.92 -23.12
N ILE A 360 -12.20 4.58 -24.29
CA ILE A 360 -11.47 3.88 -25.35
C ILE A 360 -11.51 4.80 -26.59
N PHE A 361 -10.34 5.17 -27.08
CA PHE A 361 -10.18 6.14 -28.15
C PHE A 361 -9.41 5.51 -29.32
N GLY A 362 -9.61 6.01 -30.54
CA GLY A 362 -8.91 5.52 -31.72
C GLY A 362 -9.50 4.26 -32.35
N ILE A 363 -10.74 3.88 -31.99
CA ILE A 363 -11.44 2.73 -32.58
C ILE A 363 -11.72 2.96 -34.07
N THR A 364 -11.37 1.99 -34.89
CA THR A 364 -11.66 1.93 -36.31
C THR A 364 -12.40 0.63 -36.64
N ARG A 365 -12.82 0.46 -37.91
CA ARG A 365 -13.44 -0.77 -38.35
C ARG A 365 -12.53 -2.01 -38.23
N GLY A 366 -11.22 -1.82 -38.23
CA GLY A 366 -10.24 -2.90 -38.07
C GLY A 366 -9.91 -3.24 -36.61
N THR A 367 -10.46 -2.51 -35.66
CA THR A 367 -10.20 -2.76 -34.22
C THR A 367 -10.84 -4.07 -33.79
N THR A 368 -10.05 -4.91 -33.11
CA THR A 368 -10.47 -6.21 -32.59
C THR A 368 -10.38 -6.27 -31.09
N ALA A 369 -10.88 -7.33 -30.45
CA ALA A 369 -10.72 -7.58 -29.02
C ALA A 369 -9.23 -7.60 -28.58
N ALA A 370 -8.33 -8.06 -29.47
CA ALA A 370 -6.89 -8.07 -29.20
C ALA A 370 -6.30 -6.66 -29.06
N HIS A 371 -6.71 -5.71 -29.89
CA HIS A 371 -6.31 -4.30 -29.79
C HIS A 371 -6.83 -3.66 -28.51
N ILE A 372 -8.07 -3.99 -28.07
CA ILE A 372 -8.63 -3.50 -26.82
C ILE A 372 -7.87 -4.08 -25.61
N ALA A 373 -7.57 -5.39 -25.62
CA ALA A 373 -6.76 -6.03 -24.59
C ALA A 373 -5.36 -5.42 -24.50
N ARG A 374 -4.73 -5.16 -25.67
CA ARG A 374 -3.42 -4.50 -25.74
C ARG A 374 -3.47 -3.08 -25.17
N ALA A 375 -4.44 -2.28 -25.59
CA ALA A 375 -4.63 -0.91 -25.12
C ALA A 375 -4.91 -0.85 -23.60
N ALA A 376 -5.59 -1.86 -23.04
CA ALA A 376 -5.82 -1.94 -21.60
C ALA A 376 -4.52 -2.17 -20.81
N LEU A 377 -3.67 -3.09 -21.25
CA LEU A 377 -2.35 -3.34 -20.64
C LEU A 377 -1.43 -2.11 -20.77
N GLU A 378 -1.40 -1.50 -21.96
CA GLU A 378 -0.63 -0.28 -22.20
C GLU A 378 -1.15 0.90 -21.38
N GLY A 379 -2.46 1.02 -21.17
CA GLY A 379 -3.07 2.05 -20.30
C GLY A 379 -2.63 1.96 -18.83
N ILE A 380 -2.42 0.75 -18.30
CA ILE A 380 -1.84 0.56 -16.97
C ILE A 380 -0.39 1.09 -16.94
N ALA A 381 0.39 0.75 -17.96
CA ALA A 381 1.80 1.14 -18.04
C ALA A 381 1.94 2.67 -18.24
N PHE A 382 1.07 3.29 -19.02
CA PHE A 382 1.06 4.75 -19.22
C PHE A 382 0.74 5.52 -17.92
N GLN A 383 -0.23 5.08 -17.12
CA GLN A 383 -0.50 5.70 -15.83
C GLN A 383 0.72 5.59 -14.89
N THR A 384 1.41 4.46 -14.91
CA THR A 384 2.68 4.28 -14.18
C THR A 384 3.73 5.30 -14.65
N MET A 385 3.86 5.50 -15.95
CA MET A 385 4.77 6.50 -16.55
C MET A 385 4.42 7.93 -16.08
N ASP A 386 3.15 8.29 -16.00
CA ASP A 386 2.73 9.61 -15.54
C ASP A 386 3.15 9.87 -14.09
N ILE A 387 3.00 8.86 -13.22
CA ILE A 387 3.44 8.95 -11.81
C ILE A 387 4.97 9.04 -11.72
N VAL A 388 5.71 8.20 -12.43
CA VAL A 388 7.17 8.24 -12.45
C VAL A 388 7.65 9.61 -12.94
N SER A 389 7.05 10.16 -13.99
CA SER A 389 7.37 11.49 -14.48
C SER A 389 7.14 12.59 -13.45
N ALA A 390 6.07 12.45 -12.62
CA ALA A 390 5.81 13.35 -11.51
C ALA A 390 6.86 13.19 -10.39
N MET A 391 7.24 11.95 -10.07
CA MET A 391 8.29 11.66 -9.09
C MET A 391 9.64 12.25 -9.48
N GLU A 392 10.04 12.10 -10.74
CA GLU A 392 11.28 12.67 -11.27
C GLU A 392 11.29 14.21 -11.20
N LYS A 393 10.16 14.84 -11.57
CA LYS A 393 10.01 16.31 -11.48
C LYS A 393 10.10 16.83 -10.06
N ASP A 394 9.51 16.11 -9.09
CA ASP A 394 9.49 16.51 -7.68
C ASP A 394 10.83 16.25 -6.98
N SER A 395 11.45 15.12 -7.26
CA SER A 395 12.69 14.69 -6.61
C SER A 395 13.95 15.24 -7.28
N GLY A 396 13.89 15.54 -8.56
CA GLY A 396 15.06 15.83 -9.39
C GLY A 396 15.93 14.59 -9.68
N ILE A 397 15.44 13.39 -9.33
CA ILE A 397 16.18 12.13 -9.54
C ILE A 397 15.56 11.42 -10.74
N HIS A 398 16.42 11.03 -11.69
CA HIS A 398 16.00 10.28 -12.86
C HIS A 398 15.92 8.78 -12.55
N LEU A 399 14.86 8.11 -13.01
CA LEU A 399 14.62 6.69 -12.80
C LEU A 399 15.62 5.85 -13.61
N GLY A 400 16.48 5.11 -12.93
CA GLY A 400 17.37 4.12 -13.59
C GLY A 400 16.71 2.75 -13.76
N GLU A 401 15.94 2.33 -12.76
CA GLU A 401 15.25 1.05 -12.73
C GLU A 401 13.95 1.12 -11.92
N LEU A 402 12.94 0.36 -12.37
CA LEU A 402 11.68 0.15 -11.66
C LEU A 402 11.61 -1.30 -11.18
N LYS A 403 11.52 -1.51 -9.88
CA LYS A 403 11.26 -2.83 -9.30
C LYS A 403 9.76 -3.08 -9.22
N VAL A 404 9.34 -4.27 -9.66
CA VAL A 404 7.91 -4.57 -9.81
C VAL A 404 7.52 -5.84 -9.08
N ASP A 405 6.33 -5.86 -8.49
CA ASP A 405 5.70 -7.02 -7.89
C ASP A 405 4.18 -6.99 -8.06
N GLY A 406 3.48 -7.91 -7.41
CA GLY A 406 2.05 -8.07 -7.54
C GLY A 406 1.64 -8.95 -8.73
N GLY A 407 0.37 -9.37 -8.74
CA GLY A 407 -0.11 -10.38 -9.68
C GLY A 407 0.02 -10.01 -11.16
N ALA A 408 -0.24 -8.74 -11.51
CA ALA A 408 -0.20 -8.30 -12.90
C ALA A 408 1.24 -8.08 -13.42
N SER A 409 2.25 -8.00 -12.54
CA SER A 409 3.66 -7.94 -12.96
C SER A 409 4.16 -9.22 -13.65
N ARG A 410 3.39 -10.31 -13.58
CA ARG A 410 3.67 -11.57 -14.30
C ARG A 410 3.45 -11.46 -15.81
N ASN A 411 2.75 -10.45 -16.28
CA ASN A 411 2.51 -10.18 -17.70
C ASN A 411 3.77 -9.58 -18.34
N ASN A 412 4.52 -10.39 -19.09
CA ASN A 412 5.79 -9.99 -19.68
C ASN A 412 5.62 -8.96 -20.79
N LEU A 413 4.51 -9.03 -21.54
CA LEU A 413 4.22 -8.04 -22.58
C LEU A 413 4.03 -6.65 -21.97
N MET A 414 3.28 -6.55 -20.86
CA MET A 414 3.08 -5.30 -20.15
C MET A 414 4.40 -4.80 -19.52
N MET A 415 5.22 -5.67 -18.94
CA MET A 415 6.50 -5.29 -18.33
C MET A 415 7.51 -4.80 -19.38
N GLN A 416 7.57 -5.42 -20.55
CA GLN A 416 8.41 -4.93 -21.64
C GLN A 416 7.94 -3.55 -22.12
N PHE A 417 6.65 -3.39 -22.35
CA PHE A 417 6.09 -2.08 -22.73
C PHE A 417 6.33 -1.01 -21.67
N GLN A 418 6.22 -1.38 -20.38
CA GLN A 418 6.55 -0.47 -19.26
C GLN A 418 8.01 -0.01 -19.33
N SER A 419 8.93 -0.92 -19.60
CA SER A 419 10.35 -0.60 -19.75
C SER A 419 10.60 0.35 -20.95
N ASP A 420 9.95 0.07 -22.06
CA ASP A 420 10.08 0.84 -23.29
C ASP A 420 9.61 2.31 -23.11
N ILE A 421 8.42 2.52 -22.53
CA ILE A 421 7.89 3.88 -22.37
C ILE A 421 8.54 4.66 -21.23
N LEU A 422 9.09 3.99 -20.22
CA LEU A 422 9.89 4.65 -19.17
C LEU A 422 11.29 4.99 -19.65
N GLY A 423 11.84 4.25 -20.61
CA GLY A 423 13.25 4.33 -20.97
C GLY A 423 14.18 3.82 -19.85
N ALA A 424 13.67 2.96 -18.98
CA ALA A 424 14.35 2.45 -17.79
C ALA A 424 14.17 0.93 -17.67
N LYS A 425 15.07 0.26 -16.94
CA LYS A 425 14.93 -1.17 -16.66
C LYS A 425 13.70 -1.43 -15.78
N VAL A 426 12.96 -2.50 -16.08
CA VAL A 426 11.92 -3.03 -15.20
C VAL A 426 12.39 -4.38 -14.68
N ILE A 427 12.40 -4.57 -13.36
CA ILE A 427 13.00 -5.74 -12.72
C ILE A 427 11.97 -6.40 -11.80
N ARG A 428 11.66 -7.67 -12.08
CA ARG A 428 10.80 -8.51 -11.25
C ARG A 428 11.67 -9.42 -10.39
N PRO A 429 11.47 -9.48 -9.05
CA PRO A 429 12.23 -10.36 -8.16
C PRO A 429 11.75 -11.81 -8.25
N LYS A 430 12.61 -12.75 -7.83
CA LYS A 430 12.25 -14.17 -7.67
C LYS A 430 11.17 -14.35 -6.59
N VAL A 431 11.31 -13.68 -5.47
CA VAL A 431 10.32 -13.70 -4.39
C VAL A 431 9.32 -12.58 -4.63
N THR A 432 8.10 -12.96 -4.99
CA THR A 432 7.02 -12.00 -5.27
C THR A 432 6.25 -11.55 -4.03
N GLU A 433 6.49 -12.20 -2.88
CA GLU A 433 5.89 -11.87 -1.57
C GLU A 433 6.65 -10.74 -0.86
N THR A 434 6.98 -9.70 -1.59
CA THR A 434 7.87 -8.60 -1.14
C THR A 434 7.33 -7.83 0.05
N THR A 435 6.00 -7.70 0.15
CA THR A 435 5.31 -7.03 1.26
C THR A 435 5.55 -7.77 2.58
N ALA A 436 5.24 -9.05 2.64
CA ALA A 436 5.47 -9.89 3.82
C ALA A 436 6.96 -10.01 4.13
N LEU A 437 7.80 -10.18 3.10
CA LEU A 437 9.24 -10.29 3.27
C LEU A 437 9.84 -9.00 3.85
N GLY A 438 9.34 -7.83 3.48
CA GLY A 438 9.75 -6.55 4.05
C GLY A 438 9.50 -6.47 5.55
N ALA A 439 8.33 -6.90 6.02
CA ALA A 439 8.01 -6.97 7.45
C ALA A 439 8.91 -7.99 8.18
N ALA A 440 9.16 -9.14 7.56
CA ALA A 440 10.07 -10.15 8.10
C ALA A 440 11.50 -9.61 8.26
N TYR A 441 11.99 -8.88 7.26
CA TYR A 441 13.31 -8.26 7.31
C TYR A 441 13.43 -7.21 8.43
N LEU A 442 12.43 -6.32 8.56
CA LEU A 442 12.40 -5.34 9.65
C LEU A 442 12.43 -6.02 11.03
N ALA A 443 11.63 -7.06 11.21
CA ALA A 443 11.59 -7.83 12.45
C ALA A 443 12.90 -8.58 12.71
N GLY A 444 13.44 -9.24 11.70
CA GLY A 444 14.68 -10.00 11.81
C GLY A 444 15.90 -9.13 12.08
N LEU A 445 15.95 -7.93 11.51
CA LEU A 445 17.00 -6.94 11.82
C LEU A 445 16.92 -6.47 13.29
N ALA A 446 15.72 -6.23 13.80
CA ALA A 446 15.52 -5.77 15.19
C ALA A 446 16.04 -6.77 16.25
N VAL A 447 16.00 -8.07 15.93
CA VAL A 447 16.43 -9.13 16.86
C VAL A 447 17.79 -9.75 16.51
N GLY A 448 18.48 -9.23 15.47
CA GLY A 448 19.78 -9.74 15.03
C GLY A 448 19.69 -11.10 14.31
N PHE A 449 18.52 -11.49 13.81
CA PHE A 449 18.37 -12.67 12.95
C PHE A 449 19.14 -12.50 11.64
N TRP A 450 19.07 -11.33 11.03
CA TRP A 450 20.03 -10.82 10.05
C TRP A 450 20.88 -9.74 10.71
N GLU A 451 22.20 -9.82 10.51
CA GLU A 451 23.15 -8.95 11.21
C GLU A 451 23.15 -7.51 10.70
N SER A 452 22.82 -7.35 9.42
CA SER A 452 22.85 -6.04 8.77
C SER A 452 21.90 -5.94 7.58
N LEU A 453 21.62 -4.70 7.14
CA LEU A 453 20.88 -4.44 5.90
C LEU A 453 21.60 -5.03 4.68
N ASP A 454 22.93 -5.08 4.68
CA ASP A 454 23.71 -5.66 3.57
C ASP A 454 23.52 -7.17 3.46
N ASP A 455 23.28 -7.87 4.59
CA ASP A 455 22.98 -9.30 4.57
C ASP A 455 21.60 -9.57 3.98
N VAL A 456 20.65 -8.67 4.26
CA VAL A 456 19.31 -8.74 3.67
C VAL A 456 19.36 -8.41 2.16
N LYS A 457 20.13 -7.39 1.76
CA LYS A 457 20.30 -7.02 0.34
C LYS A 457 20.84 -8.17 -0.52
N LYS A 458 21.73 -9.00 0.03
CA LYS A 458 22.30 -10.16 -0.70
C LYS A 458 21.28 -11.24 -1.04
N GLN A 459 20.12 -11.24 -0.38
CA GLN A 459 19.07 -12.23 -0.62
C GLN A 459 18.13 -11.84 -1.76
N TRP A 460 18.15 -10.56 -2.14
CA TRP A 460 17.32 -10.08 -3.22
C TRP A 460 17.89 -10.53 -4.57
N GLU A 461 17.12 -11.27 -5.34
CA GLU A 461 17.51 -11.78 -6.65
C GLU A 461 16.45 -11.43 -7.69
N ALA A 462 16.90 -11.02 -8.87
CA ALA A 462 16.03 -10.81 -10.02
C ALA A 462 15.60 -12.15 -10.63
N ASP A 463 14.30 -12.28 -10.98
CA ASP A 463 13.76 -13.31 -11.85
C ASP A 463 13.86 -12.88 -13.32
N SER A 464 13.38 -11.71 -13.62
CA SER A 464 13.30 -11.16 -14.98
C SER A 464 13.71 -9.71 -15.02
N VAL A 465 14.46 -9.34 -16.05
CA VAL A 465 14.89 -7.97 -16.34
C VAL A 465 14.43 -7.60 -17.74
N PHE A 466 13.62 -6.57 -17.85
CA PHE A 466 13.16 -5.98 -19.11
C PHE A 466 13.96 -4.71 -19.36
N THR A 467 14.53 -4.58 -20.56
CA THR A 467 15.30 -3.42 -20.98
C THR A 467 14.60 -2.70 -22.12
N PRO A 468 14.69 -1.36 -22.21
CA PRO A 468 14.08 -0.63 -23.30
C PRO A 468 14.56 -1.14 -24.66
N SER A 469 13.64 -1.41 -25.57
CA SER A 469 13.92 -1.95 -26.91
C SER A 469 13.09 -1.30 -28.02
N MET A 470 12.06 -0.51 -27.66
CA MET A 470 11.22 0.19 -28.62
C MET A 470 11.98 1.38 -29.24
N ASP A 471 11.75 1.61 -30.53
CA ASP A 471 12.30 2.76 -31.24
C ASP A 471 11.82 4.08 -30.63
N GLU A 472 12.71 5.10 -30.59
CA GLU A 472 12.41 6.39 -29.96
C GLU A 472 11.21 7.12 -30.57
N ASP A 473 11.01 7.03 -31.89
CA ASP A 473 9.89 7.68 -32.54
C ASP A 473 8.58 6.97 -32.24
N ALA A 474 8.61 5.62 -32.10
CA ALA A 474 7.48 4.84 -31.63
C ALA A 474 7.11 5.19 -30.17
N VAL A 475 8.11 5.35 -29.30
CA VAL A 475 7.87 5.80 -27.91
C VAL A 475 7.26 7.20 -27.87
N LYS A 476 7.75 8.14 -28.66
CA LYS A 476 7.19 9.51 -28.77
C LYS A 476 5.74 9.49 -29.26
N ALA A 477 5.45 8.70 -30.31
CA ALA A 477 4.12 8.56 -30.85
C ALA A 477 3.15 7.94 -29.82
N ALA A 478 3.57 6.90 -29.12
CA ALA A 478 2.77 6.26 -28.09
C ALA A 478 2.44 7.23 -26.92
N LYS A 479 3.42 8.00 -26.44
CA LYS A 479 3.23 9.02 -25.41
C LYS A 479 2.30 10.14 -25.87
N ALA A 480 2.41 10.59 -27.13
CA ALA A 480 1.52 11.62 -27.68
C ALA A 480 0.07 11.14 -27.78
N GLY A 481 -0.16 9.89 -28.21
CA GLY A 481 -1.50 9.29 -28.24
C GLY A 481 -2.10 9.12 -26.85
N TRP A 482 -1.29 8.73 -25.87
CA TRP A 482 -1.72 8.69 -24.47
C TRP A 482 -2.11 10.06 -23.92
N ALA A 483 -1.30 11.09 -24.17
CA ALA A 483 -1.58 12.46 -23.75
C ALA A 483 -2.91 12.99 -24.32
N ASP A 484 -3.21 12.68 -25.59
CA ASP A 484 -4.51 13.01 -26.20
C ASP A 484 -5.67 12.25 -25.51
N ALA A 485 -5.52 10.95 -25.27
CA ALA A 485 -6.53 10.13 -24.61
C ALA A 485 -6.84 10.59 -23.18
N ILE A 486 -5.80 10.90 -22.38
CA ILE A 486 -5.96 11.49 -21.03
C ILE A 486 -6.67 12.85 -21.13
N GLY A 487 -6.24 13.72 -22.04
CA GLY A 487 -6.85 15.04 -22.22
C GLY A 487 -8.36 14.98 -22.53
N ARG A 488 -8.81 13.94 -23.22
CA ARG A 488 -10.24 13.68 -23.49
C ARG A 488 -11.00 13.07 -22.31
N THR A 489 -10.29 12.44 -21.37
CA THR A 489 -10.88 11.76 -20.20
C THR A 489 -11.07 12.71 -19.02
N LEU A 490 -10.20 13.70 -18.82
CA LEU A 490 -10.26 14.65 -17.72
C LEU A 490 -11.53 15.49 -17.77
N THR A 491 -12.21 15.62 -16.61
CA THR A 491 -13.46 16.40 -16.48
C THR A 491 -13.20 17.87 -16.19
N LYS A 492 -12.04 18.22 -15.65
CA LYS A 492 -11.57 19.60 -15.44
C LYS A 492 -10.52 19.92 -16.49
N LYS A 493 -10.86 20.87 -17.36
CA LYS A 493 -9.93 21.44 -18.33
C LYS A 493 -9.16 22.60 -17.75
#